data_7db8068063b4d4ccfac0070cd532e208
#
_entry.id   7db8068063b4d4ccfac0070cd532e208
#
_cell.length_a   1.000
_cell.length_b   1.000
_cell.length_c   1.000
_cell.angle_alpha   90.00
_cell.angle_beta   90.00
_cell.angle_gamma   90.00
#
_symmetry.space_group_name_H-M   'P 1'
#
loop_
_entity.id
_entity.type
_entity.pdbx_description
1 polymer ?
#
loop_
_entity_poly.entity_id
_entity_poly.type
_entity_poly.pdbx_seq_one_letter_code
_entity_poly.pdbx_strand_id
1 'polypeptide(L)'
;VTEYRVLEDRVRYYSSERGEWEEIPLDMVDLKKTEGERKARIETEKKEAAFEDAEEKFDRALKREISQIPVDPGVYFVENGKVTEVKTAEMKMRGDKKRSILKAMSPLPIVSKKAILELPGDNAAISVPGQTPNFYFRIANVQRFSIVRLKSEKGARQVAVWTRLPVTNEVMFEMDLVDVFRQQLADDLYKVWPSKPLPPGEYAMVQYAEGEG
;
A
#
# COMPACT_ATOMS: atom_id res chain seq x y z
N VAL A 1 -10.60 -2.52 44.73
CA VAL A 1 -9.59 -2.88 45.73
C VAL A 1 -8.31 -3.21 45.00
N THR A 2 -7.25 -2.43 45.24
CA THR A 2 -5.95 -2.59 44.53
C THR A 2 -5.05 -3.58 45.26
N GLU A 3 -5.07 -3.59 46.57
CA GLU A 3 -4.30 -4.49 47.40
C GLU A 3 -5.15 -5.03 48.54
N TYR A 4 -4.98 -6.30 48.91
CA TYR A 4 -5.57 -6.88 50.08
C TYR A 4 -4.66 -7.93 50.69
N ARG A 5 -4.87 -8.17 52.02
CA ARG A 5 -4.20 -9.21 52.78
C ARG A 5 -5.25 -9.99 53.58
N VAL A 6 -5.18 -11.30 53.54
CA VAL A 6 -6.05 -12.15 54.34
C VAL A 6 -5.37 -12.36 55.70
N LEU A 7 -6.07 -11.98 56.74
CA LEU A 7 -5.73 -12.25 58.14
C LEU A 7 -6.56 -13.47 58.61
N GLU A 8 -6.38 -13.95 59.82
CA GLU A 8 -7.04 -15.18 60.30
C GLU A 8 -8.57 -15.13 60.16
N ASP A 9 -9.22 -14.05 60.55
CA ASP A 9 -10.67 -13.85 60.57
C ASP A 9 -11.15 -12.64 59.76
N ARG A 10 -10.22 -11.91 59.08
CA ARG A 10 -10.49 -10.65 58.38
C ARG A 10 -9.70 -10.53 57.08
N VAL A 11 -10.19 -9.64 56.21
CA VAL A 11 -9.46 -9.17 55.03
C VAL A 11 -9.17 -7.70 55.22
N ARG A 12 -7.89 -7.35 55.23
CA ARG A 12 -7.41 -5.98 55.18
C ARG A 12 -7.18 -5.57 53.75
N TYR A 13 -7.81 -4.48 53.31
CA TYR A 13 -7.71 -3.98 51.95
C TYR A 13 -7.48 -2.48 51.89
N TYR A 14 -6.85 -2.01 50.81
CA TYR A 14 -6.68 -0.59 50.58
C TYR A 14 -7.89 -0.03 49.82
N SER A 15 -8.59 0.91 50.44
CA SER A 15 -9.73 1.63 49.87
C SER A 15 -9.22 2.80 49.04
N SER A 16 -9.36 2.72 47.71
CA SER A 16 -8.98 3.80 46.79
C SER A 16 -9.90 5.04 46.92
N GLU A 17 -11.11 4.85 47.42
CA GLU A 17 -12.05 5.96 47.63
C GLU A 17 -11.70 6.79 48.86
N ARG A 18 -11.24 6.13 49.94
CA ARG A 18 -10.90 6.77 51.18
C ARG A 18 -9.41 7.03 51.38
N GLY A 19 -8.56 6.40 50.57
CA GLY A 19 -7.12 6.54 50.64
C GLY A 19 -6.47 5.87 51.85
N GLU A 20 -7.16 4.92 52.52
CA GLU A 20 -6.71 4.28 53.75
C GLU A 20 -6.93 2.76 53.75
N TRP A 21 -6.29 2.08 54.71
CA TRP A 21 -6.47 0.64 54.90
C TRP A 21 -7.69 0.38 55.78
N GLU A 22 -8.62 -0.45 55.28
CA GLU A 22 -9.83 -0.88 55.94
C GLU A 22 -9.79 -2.37 56.23
N GLU A 23 -10.59 -2.84 57.17
CA GLU A 23 -10.73 -4.26 57.50
C GLU A 23 -12.20 -4.66 57.50
N ILE A 24 -12.49 -5.81 56.91
CA ILE A 24 -13.81 -6.43 56.90
C ILE A 24 -13.70 -7.91 57.31
N PRO A 25 -14.74 -8.50 57.92
CA PRO A 25 -14.79 -9.91 58.25
C PRO A 25 -14.61 -10.79 57.01
N LEU A 26 -13.90 -11.93 57.18
CA LEU A 26 -13.57 -12.84 56.07
C LEU A 26 -14.82 -13.49 55.45
N ASP A 27 -15.86 -13.74 56.23
CA ASP A 27 -17.14 -14.31 55.83
C ASP A 27 -17.96 -13.36 54.93
N MET A 28 -17.64 -12.09 54.91
CA MET A 28 -18.26 -11.09 54.03
C MET A 28 -17.56 -10.95 52.68
N VAL A 29 -16.46 -11.68 52.42
CA VAL A 29 -15.65 -11.57 51.20
C VAL A 29 -15.66 -12.87 50.42
N ASP A 30 -16.10 -12.82 49.16
CA ASP A 30 -15.90 -13.92 48.25
C ASP A 30 -14.48 -13.84 47.61
N LEU A 31 -13.53 -14.48 48.32
CA LEU A 31 -12.13 -14.50 47.87
C LEU A 31 -11.96 -15.12 46.48
N LYS A 32 -12.75 -16.16 46.15
CA LYS A 32 -12.65 -16.83 44.83
C LYS A 32 -13.07 -15.90 43.70
N LYS A 33 -14.15 -15.15 43.93
CA LYS A 33 -14.63 -14.15 42.96
C LYS A 33 -13.62 -13.02 42.80
N THR A 34 -13.11 -12.50 43.96
CA THR A 34 -12.11 -11.42 43.98
C THR A 34 -10.81 -11.82 43.26
N GLU A 35 -10.32 -13.04 43.47
CA GLU A 35 -9.13 -13.55 42.75
C GLU A 35 -9.40 -13.77 41.28
N GLY A 36 -10.60 -14.25 40.91
CA GLY A 36 -11.02 -14.41 39.51
C GLY A 36 -11.05 -13.07 38.77
N GLU A 37 -11.67 -12.06 39.36
CA GLU A 37 -11.75 -10.69 38.81
C GLU A 37 -10.36 -10.05 38.69
N ARG A 38 -9.51 -10.25 39.71
CA ARG A 38 -8.13 -9.75 39.69
C ARG A 38 -7.31 -10.39 38.57
N LYS A 39 -7.41 -11.72 38.39
CA LYS A 39 -6.72 -12.42 37.29
C LYS A 39 -7.22 -11.95 35.93
N ALA A 40 -8.54 -11.82 35.76
CA ALA A 40 -9.13 -11.33 34.53
C ALA A 40 -8.66 -9.90 34.21
N ARG A 41 -8.59 -9.01 35.21
CA ARG A 41 -8.09 -7.64 35.03
C ARG A 41 -6.62 -7.61 34.63
N ILE A 42 -5.76 -8.37 35.31
CA ILE A 42 -4.34 -8.47 34.96
C ILE A 42 -4.14 -9.02 33.54
N GLU A 43 -4.98 -9.98 33.14
CA GLU A 43 -4.91 -10.51 31.75
C GLU A 43 -5.34 -9.47 30.72
N THR A 44 -6.38 -8.69 31.02
CA THR A 44 -6.83 -7.59 30.16
C THR A 44 -5.75 -6.51 30.04
N GLU A 45 -5.20 -6.04 31.16
CA GLU A 45 -4.12 -5.05 31.20
C GLU A 45 -2.88 -5.53 30.40
N LYS A 46 -2.54 -6.83 30.49
CA LYS A 46 -1.44 -7.40 29.70
C LYS A 46 -1.74 -7.43 28.18
N LYS A 47 -2.98 -7.71 27.81
CA LYS A 47 -3.40 -7.69 26.40
C LYS A 47 -3.40 -6.27 25.85
N GLU A 48 -3.88 -5.30 26.62
CA GLU A 48 -3.86 -3.89 26.23
C GLU A 48 -2.43 -3.38 26.07
N ALA A 49 -1.54 -3.62 27.05
CA ALA A 49 -0.13 -3.25 26.96
C ALA A 49 0.57 -3.92 25.75
N ALA A 50 0.27 -5.20 25.47
CA ALA A 50 0.84 -5.88 24.31
C ALA A 50 0.33 -5.30 22.98
N PHE A 51 -0.91 -4.85 22.94
CA PHE A 51 -1.50 -4.18 21.78
C PHE A 51 -0.86 -2.80 21.55
N GLU A 52 -0.74 -1.99 22.59
CA GLU A 52 -0.06 -0.68 22.54
C GLU A 52 1.39 -0.81 22.07
N ASP A 53 2.14 -1.78 22.62
CA ASP A 53 3.52 -2.09 22.19
C ASP A 53 3.60 -2.48 20.72
N ALA A 54 2.62 -3.24 20.23
CA ALA A 54 2.56 -3.66 18.82
C ALA A 54 2.25 -2.47 17.90
N GLU A 55 1.32 -1.61 18.30
CA GLU A 55 0.95 -0.38 17.58
C GLU A 55 2.14 0.58 17.48
N GLU A 56 2.85 0.83 18.60
CA GLU A 56 4.05 1.66 18.58
C GLU A 56 5.18 1.11 17.69
N LYS A 57 5.35 -0.22 17.67
CA LYS A 57 6.34 -0.86 16.77
C LYS A 57 5.94 -0.70 15.31
N PHE A 58 4.65 -0.86 15.00
CA PHE A 58 4.12 -0.65 13.66
C PHE A 58 4.33 0.80 13.20
N ASP A 59 3.97 1.77 14.03
CA ASP A 59 4.14 3.19 13.73
C ASP A 59 5.61 3.57 13.49
N ARG A 60 6.52 3.04 14.32
CA ARG A 60 7.95 3.25 14.14
C ARG A 60 8.47 2.64 12.83
N ALA A 61 7.98 1.46 12.47
CA ALA A 61 8.34 0.81 11.21
C ALA A 61 7.80 1.61 10.00
N LEU A 62 6.55 2.06 10.07
CA LEU A 62 5.92 2.88 9.03
C LEU A 62 6.66 4.22 8.84
N LYS A 63 6.98 4.93 9.92
CA LYS A 63 7.76 6.17 9.85
C LYS A 63 9.14 5.97 9.21
N ARG A 64 9.82 4.86 9.52
CA ARG A 64 11.10 4.51 8.88
C ARG A 64 10.92 4.23 7.39
N GLU A 65 9.88 3.50 7.01
CA GLU A 65 9.57 3.21 5.61
C GLU A 65 9.32 4.50 4.82
N ILE A 66 8.47 5.39 5.33
CA ILE A 66 8.17 6.69 4.72
C ILE A 66 9.44 7.55 4.57
N SER A 67 10.29 7.59 5.61
CA SER A 67 11.49 8.43 5.63
C SER A 67 12.55 8.02 4.62
N GLN A 68 12.51 6.81 4.10
CA GLN A 68 13.42 6.33 3.06
C GLN A 68 13.07 6.87 1.68
N ILE A 69 11.79 7.20 1.44
CA ILE A 69 11.31 7.60 0.12
C ILE A 69 11.53 9.11 -0.07
N PRO A 70 12.18 9.52 -1.18
CA PRO A 70 12.40 10.93 -1.49
C PRO A 70 11.10 11.74 -1.46
N VAL A 71 11.20 13.01 -1.12
CA VAL A 71 10.05 13.94 -1.07
C VAL A 71 9.62 14.43 -2.45
N ASP A 72 10.46 14.26 -3.45
CA ASP A 72 10.15 14.68 -4.82
C ASP A 72 9.08 13.78 -5.44
N PRO A 73 8.14 14.33 -6.22
CA PRO A 73 7.16 13.53 -6.94
C PRO A 73 7.84 12.53 -7.89
N GLY A 74 7.41 11.27 -7.87
CA GLY A 74 8.01 10.23 -8.69
C GLY A 74 7.56 8.82 -8.29
N VAL A 75 8.10 7.85 -8.99
CA VAL A 75 7.93 6.43 -8.68
C VAL A 75 9.26 5.88 -8.21
N TYR A 76 9.23 5.20 -7.08
CA TYR A 76 10.43 4.67 -6.45
C TYR A 76 10.29 3.16 -6.22
N PHE A 77 11.41 2.48 -6.33
CA PHE A 77 11.55 1.07 -6.00
C PHE A 77 12.59 0.93 -4.89
N VAL A 78 12.28 0.17 -3.86
CA VAL A 78 13.19 -0.03 -2.73
C VAL A 78 13.59 -1.50 -2.68
N GLU A 79 14.89 -1.73 -2.74
CA GLU A 79 15.48 -3.04 -2.61
C GLU A 79 16.66 -3.01 -1.65
N ASN A 80 16.67 -3.87 -0.64
CA ASN A 80 17.75 -3.99 0.35
C ASN A 80 18.14 -2.62 0.98
N GLY A 81 17.16 -1.74 1.22
CA GLY A 81 17.38 -0.40 1.76
C GLY A 81 17.92 0.62 0.74
N LYS A 82 18.12 0.21 -0.52
CA LYS A 82 18.49 1.14 -1.59
C LYS A 82 17.24 1.60 -2.33
N VAL A 83 17.07 2.91 -2.40
CA VAL A 83 15.99 3.54 -3.17
C VAL A 83 16.48 3.82 -4.59
N THR A 84 15.69 3.42 -5.56
CA THR A 84 15.94 3.67 -6.98
C THR A 84 14.72 4.37 -7.58
N GLU A 85 14.93 5.53 -8.21
CA GLU A 85 13.88 6.22 -8.95
C GLU A 85 13.59 5.50 -10.27
N VAL A 86 12.32 5.23 -10.52
CA VAL A 86 11.83 4.72 -11.80
C VAL A 86 11.61 5.91 -12.72
N LYS A 87 12.57 6.19 -13.59
CA LYS A 87 12.52 7.34 -14.47
C LYS A 87 11.36 7.24 -15.48
N THR A 88 10.75 8.38 -15.75
CA THR A 88 9.73 8.52 -16.78
C THR A 88 10.32 8.16 -18.15
N ALA A 89 9.65 7.28 -18.86
CA ALA A 89 10.05 6.86 -20.20
C ALA A 89 9.33 7.69 -21.27
N GLU A 90 10.02 7.99 -22.37
CA GLU A 90 9.39 8.60 -23.54
C GLU A 90 8.48 7.58 -24.21
N MET A 91 7.20 7.93 -24.35
CA MET A 91 6.22 7.13 -25.06
C MET A 91 6.10 7.58 -26.53
N LYS A 92 5.92 6.62 -27.40
CA LYS A 92 5.67 6.88 -28.82
C LYS A 92 4.33 6.27 -29.22
N MET A 93 3.62 6.99 -30.08
CA MET A 93 2.40 6.46 -30.67
C MET A 93 2.68 5.99 -32.09
N ARG A 94 2.37 4.73 -32.35
CA ARG A 94 2.44 4.12 -33.69
C ARG A 94 1.03 3.97 -34.23
N GLY A 95 0.68 4.67 -35.27
CA GLY A 95 -0.59 4.55 -36.01
C GLY A 95 -0.36 4.12 -37.47
N ASP A 96 -1.45 3.93 -38.22
CA ASP A 96 -1.40 3.44 -39.61
C ASP A 96 -0.57 4.31 -40.58
N LYS A 97 -0.24 5.54 -40.24
CA LYS A 97 0.41 6.47 -41.16
C LYS A 97 1.67 7.15 -40.69
N LYS A 98 1.96 7.29 -39.39
CA LYS A 98 3.23 7.89 -38.87
C LYS A 98 3.44 7.60 -37.41
N ARG A 99 4.72 7.46 -37.00
CA ARG A 99 5.12 7.53 -35.59
C ARG A 99 5.11 8.99 -35.13
N SER A 100 4.36 9.33 -34.11
CA SER A 100 4.42 10.65 -33.49
C SER A 100 4.81 10.53 -32.02
N ILE A 101 5.60 11.48 -31.55
CA ILE A 101 5.97 11.58 -30.13
C ILE A 101 4.78 12.20 -29.39
N LEU A 102 4.24 11.49 -28.42
CA LEU A 102 3.19 12.03 -27.54
C LEU A 102 3.84 12.76 -26.37
N LYS A 103 3.55 14.03 -26.24
CA LYS A 103 3.77 14.74 -24.98
C LYS A 103 2.70 14.28 -23.97
N ALA A 104 3.07 14.03 -22.73
CA ALA A 104 2.30 13.36 -21.69
C ALA A 104 0.93 13.96 -21.30
N MET A 105 0.38 14.91 -22.05
CA MET A 105 -0.85 15.63 -21.73
C MET A 105 -1.80 15.81 -22.90
N SER A 106 -1.81 14.89 -23.88
CA SER A 106 -2.73 15.04 -25.02
C SER A 106 -4.02 14.25 -24.79
N PRO A 107 -5.20 14.86 -25.06
CA PRO A 107 -6.46 14.11 -25.09
C PRO A 107 -6.43 13.01 -26.15
N LEU A 108 -7.36 12.07 -26.05
CA LEU A 108 -7.48 10.85 -26.87
C LEU A 108 -7.01 11.04 -28.32
N PRO A 109 -6.12 10.16 -28.83
CA PRO A 109 -5.63 10.25 -30.20
C PRO A 109 -6.75 10.04 -31.19
N ILE A 110 -6.76 10.83 -32.29
CA ILE A 110 -7.64 10.56 -33.42
C ILE A 110 -7.13 9.28 -34.09
N VAL A 111 -7.80 8.17 -33.84
CA VAL A 111 -7.44 6.84 -34.34
C VAL A 111 -8.16 6.59 -35.67
N SER A 112 -7.43 6.39 -36.74
CA SER A 112 -8.05 6.04 -38.03
C SER A 112 -8.55 4.59 -38.08
N LYS A 113 -7.71 3.64 -37.62
CA LYS A 113 -8.08 2.21 -37.46
C LYS A 113 -7.46 1.61 -36.20
N LYS A 114 -6.16 1.75 -36.02
CA LYS A 114 -5.41 1.24 -34.91
C LYS A 114 -4.32 2.24 -34.48
N ALA A 115 -4.17 2.46 -33.17
CA ALA A 115 -3.03 3.18 -32.62
C ALA A 115 -2.45 2.36 -31.47
N ILE A 116 -1.14 2.35 -31.35
CA ILE A 116 -0.40 1.61 -30.34
C ILE A 116 0.47 2.60 -29.57
N LEU A 117 0.33 2.62 -28.24
CA LEU A 117 1.24 3.31 -27.35
C LEU A 117 2.40 2.36 -27.05
N GLU A 118 3.61 2.78 -27.31
CA GLU A 118 4.80 1.94 -27.16
C GLU A 118 5.94 2.68 -26.46
N LEU A 119 6.75 1.92 -25.74
CA LEU A 119 8.04 2.34 -25.22
C LEU A 119 9.14 1.81 -26.15
N PRO A 120 10.13 2.65 -26.51
CA PRO A 120 11.23 2.20 -27.35
C PRO A 120 12.15 1.21 -26.61
N GLY A 121 12.80 0.35 -27.40
CA GLY A 121 13.73 -0.66 -26.91
C GLY A 121 13.05 -1.94 -26.41
N ASP A 122 13.83 -3.01 -26.38
CA ASP A 122 13.36 -4.35 -26.05
C ASP A 122 13.25 -4.58 -24.52
N ASN A 123 14.04 -3.85 -23.72
CA ASN A 123 14.14 -4.03 -22.27
C ASN A 123 13.94 -2.73 -21.50
N ALA A 124 13.47 -2.83 -20.28
CA ALA A 124 13.42 -1.74 -19.32
C ALA A 124 14.84 -1.37 -18.84
N ALA A 125 15.02 -0.11 -18.46
CA ALA A 125 16.29 0.35 -17.89
C ALA A 125 16.57 -0.20 -16.49
N ILE A 126 15.54 -0.63 -15.77
CA ILE A 126 15.62 -1.16 -14.40
C ILE A 126 15.15 -2.60 -14.43
N SER A 127 15.98 -3.51 -13.92
CA SER A 127 15.58 -4.88 -13.61
C SER A 127 15.23 -4.97 -12.13
N VAL A 128 14.04 -5.47 -11.86
CA VAL A 128 13.52 -5.63 -10.50
C VAL A 128 13.55 -7.12 -10.16
N PRO A 129 14.33 -7.55 -9.19
CA PRO A 129 14.35 -8.92 -8.75
C PRO A 129 13.12 -9.27 -7.92
N GLY A 130 12.76 -10.55 -7.94
CA GLY A 130 11.59 -11.05 -7.22
C GLY A 130 10.28 -10.87 -7.97
N GLN A 131 9.27 -11.54 -7.46
CA GLN A 131 7.96 -11.64 -8.11
C GLN A 131 6.91 -10.70 -7.51
N THR A 132 7.16 -10.15 -6.33
CA THR A 132 6.22 -9.27 -5.59
C THR A 132 6.93 -7.98 -5.14
N PRO A 133 7.43 -7.16 -6.08
CA PRO A 133 8.15 -5.94 -5.75
C PRO A 133 7.22 -4.90 -5.13
N ASN A 134 7.77 -4.08 -4.21
CA ASN A 134 7.10 -2.91 -3.66
C ASN A 134 7.54 -1.67 -4.42
N PHE A 135 6.57 -0.92 -4.92
CA PHE A 135 6.77 0.39 -5.54
C PHE A 135 6.13 1.46 -4.68
N TYR A 136 6.73 2.65 -4.70
CA TYR A 136 6.24 3.81 -3.97
C TYR A 136 5.96 4.93 -4.97
N PHE A 137 4.72 5.39 -4.97
CA PHE A 137 4.26 6.49 -5.81
C PHE A 137 4.11 7.72 -4.95
N ARG A 138 4.96 8.72 -5.18
CA ARG A 138 4.77 10.05 -4.62
C ARG A 138 4.15 10.93 -5.70
N ILE A 139 2.90 11.29 -5.52
CA ILE A 139 2.08 11.98 -6.53
C ILE A 139 1.57 13.32 -5.99
N ALA A 140 1.74 14.38 -6.78
CA ALA A 140 1.29 15.72 -6.41
C ALA A 140 -0.23 15.92 -6.54
N ASN A 141 -0.90 15.09 -7.34
CA ASN A 141 -2.34 15.17 -7.59
C ASN A 141 -2.95 13.77 -7.52
N VAL A 142 -4.24 13.70 -7.12
CA VAL A 142 -5.01 12.44 -7.12
C VAL A 142 -5.21 11.98 -8.56
N GLN A 143 -4.39 11.07 -9.01
CA GLN A 143 -4.50 10.41 -10.30
C GLN A 143 -4.54 8.90 -10.11
N ARG A 144 -5.12 8.19 -11.06
CA ARG A 144 -5.07 6.73 -11.04
C ARG A 144 -3.71 6.27 -11.54
N PHE A 145 -3.18 5.26 -10.89
CA PHE A 145 -1.92 4.63 -11.26
C PHE A 145 -2.03 3.11 -11.16
N SER A 146 -1.28 2.42 -11.96
CA SER A 146 -1.22 0.95 -11.95
C SER A 146 0.07 0.43 -12.55
N ILE A 147 0.26 -0.88 -12.46
CA ILE A 147 1.29 -1.62 -13.18
C ILE A 147 0.65 -2.21 -14.42
N VAL A 148 1.32 -2.08 -15.55
CA VAL A 148 0.90 -2.66 -16.84
C VAL A 148 1.94 -3.67 -17.30
N ARG A 149 1.51 -4.86 -17.69
CA ARG A 149 2.35 -5.81 -18.38
C ARG A 149 2.48 -5.42 -19.84
N LEU A 150 3.71 -5.36 -20.31
CA LEU A 150 4.01 -4.95 -21.67
C LEU A 150 4.13 -6.16 -22.62
N LYS A 151 3.69 -5.98 -23.85
CA LYS A 151 3.95 -6.95 -24.92
C LYS A 151 5.19 -6.52 -25.68
N SER A 152 6.28 -7.31 -25.57
CA SER A 152 7.51 -7.03 -26.32
C SER A 152 7.29 -7.32 -27.81
N GLU A 153 7.54 -6.33 -28.65
CA GLU A 153 7.66 -6.41 -30.06
C GLU A 153 9.07 -5.99 -30.49
N LYS A 154 9.51 -6.35 -31.67
CA LYS A 154 10.86 -6.06 -32.12
C LYS A 154 11.20 -4.58 -32.07
N GLY A 155 12.10 -4.22 -31.11
CA GLY A 155 12.56 -2.83 -30.87
C GLY A 155 11.57 -1.94 -30.13
N ALA A 156 10.47 -2.50 -29.56
CA ALA A 156 9.49 -1.74 -28.79
C ALA A 156 8.73 -2.63 -27.80
N ARG A 157 8.13 -1.99 -26.80
CA ARG A 157 7.27 -2.63 -25.79
C ARG A 157 5.91 -1.93 -25.81
N GLN A 158 4.88 -2.64 -26.20
CA GLN A 158 3.53 -2.13 -26.30
C GLN A 158 2.91 -1.96 -24.91
N VAL A 159 2.42 -0.76 -24.63
CA VAL A 159 1.74 -0.38 -23.37
C VAL A 159 0.23 -0.50 -23.52
N ALA A 160 -0.34 0.09 -24.58
CA ALA A 160 -1.77 0.14 -24.81
C ALA A 160 -2.11 0.14 -26.29
N VAL A 161 -3.32 -0.28 -26.62
CA VAL A 161 -3.83 -0.32 -28.00
C VAL A 161 -5.20 0.33 -28.05
N TRP A 162 -5.38 1.20 -29.04
CA TRP A 162 -6.69 1.70 -29.45
C TRP A 162 -7.05 1.08 -30.80
N THR A 163 -8.24 0.52 -30.88
CA THR A 163 -8.76 -0.07 -32.12
C THR A 163 -10.12 0.53 -32.41
N ARG A 164 -10.30 1.13 -33.59
CA ARG A 164 -11.61 1.57 -34.07
C ARG A 164 -12.32 0.41 -34.73
N LEU A 165 -13.51 0.09 -34.26
CA LEU A 165 -14.35 -0.95 -34.82
C LEU A 165 -14.93 -0.49 -36.15
N PRO A 166 -14.87 -1.33 -37.24
CA PRO A 166 -15.28 -0.91 -38.57
C PRO A 166 -16.77 -0.61 -38.73
N VAL A 167 -17.61 -1.24 -37.92
CA VAL A 167 -19.08 -1.18 -38.07
C VAL A 167 -19.65 -0.06 -37.20
N THR A 168 -19.28 0.01 -35.91
CA THR A 168 -19.82 0.96 -34.94
C THR A 168 -19.04 2.26 -34.88
N ASN A 169 -17.83 2.31 -35.42
CA ASN A 169 -16.85 3.40 -35.24
C ASN A 169 -16.41 3.64 -33.81
N GLU A 170 -16.80 2.81 -32.85
CA GLU A 170 -16.36 2.85 -31.50
C GLU A 170 -14.87 2.60 -31.37
N VAL A 171 -14.24 3.22 -30.40
CA VAL A 171 -12.83 3.03 -30.09
C VAL A 171 -12.69 2.12 -28.88
N MET A 172 -12.19 0.93 -29.08
CA MET A 172 -11.80 0.01 -28.00
C MET A 172 -10.41 0.38 -27.51
N PHE A 173 -10.25 0.39 -26.19
CA PHE A 173 -8.98 0.60 -25.50
C PHE A 173 -8.58 -0.66 -24.75
N GLU A 174 -7.38 -1.15 -24.98
CA GLU A 174 -6.83 -2.34 -24.34
C GLU A 174 -5.49 -2.02 -23.66
N MET A 175 -5.36 -2.42 -22.40
CA MET A 175 -4.15 -2.32 -21.60
C MET A 175 -4.12 -3.51 -20.63
N ASP A 176 -3.00 -4.22 -20.54
CA ASP A 176 -2.85 -5.40 -19.68
C ASP A 176 -2.50 -4.97 -18.26
N LEU A 177 -3.53 -4.56 -17.51
CA LEU A 177 -3.41 -4.09 -16.15
C LEU A 177 -3.12 -5.25 -15.19
N VAL A 178 -2.14 -5.06 -14.33
CA VAL A 178 -1.85 -5.96 -13.22
C VAL A 178 -2.73 -5.58 -12.03
N ASP A 179 -3.37 -6.57 -11.43
CA ASP A 179 -4.07 -6.39 -10.15
C ASP A 179 -3.06 -6.05 -9.06
N VAL A 180 -3.29 -4.94 -8.36
CA VAL A 180 -2.38 -4.43 -7.34
C VAL A 180 -3.10 -4.12 -6.04
N PHE A 181 -2.41 -4.33 -4.93
CA PHE A 181 -2.75 -3.73 -3.66
C PHE A 181 -2.14 -2.33 -3.55
N ARG A 182 -2.84 -1.45 -2.85
CA ARG A 182 -2.42 -0.08 -2.60
C ARG A 182 -2.62 0.24 -1.13
N GLN A 183 -1.61 0.86 -0.54
CA GLN A 183 -1.66 1.37 0.83
C GLN A 183 -1.20 2.83 0.80
N GLN A 184 -2.03 3.73 1.30
CA GLN A 184 -1.63 5.10 1.52
C GLN A 184 -0.75 5.16 2.79
N LEU A 185 0.47 5.67 2.65
CA LEU A 185 1.43 5.82 3.75
C LEU A 185 1.47 7.26 4.27
N ALA A 186 1.21 8.24 3.38
CA ALA A 186 1.09 9.67 3.67
C ALA A 186 0.15 10.30 2.62
N ASP A 187 -0.19 11.58 2.77
CA ASP A 187 -1.16 12.28 1.91
C ASP A 187 -0.82 12.18 0.42
N ASP A 188 0.47 12.16 0.09
CA ASP A 188 0.99 12.13 -1.27
C ASP A 188 1.75 10.84 -1.60
N LEU A 189 1.85 9.89 -0.66
CA LEU A 189 2.68 8.68 -0.79
C LEU A 189 1.86 7.41 -0.71
N TYR A 190 1.95 6.60 -1.76
CA TYR A 190 1.29 5.31 -1.87
C TYR A 190 2.31 4.20 -2.08
N LYS A 191 2.19 3.13 -1.31
CA LYS A 191 2.87 1.86 -1.56
C LYS A 191 1.97 0.98 -2.43
N VAL A 192 2.55 0.38 -3.45
CA VAL A 192 1.85 -0.44 -4.44
C VAL A 192 2.62 -1.72 -4.69
N TRP A 193 1.93 -2.84 -4.63
CA TRP A 193 2.52 -4.15 -4.92
C TRP A 193 1.52 -5.04 -5.66
N PRO A 194 1.97 -5.98 -6.48
CA PRO A 194 1.08 -6.88 -7.22
C PRO A 194 0.32 -7.81 -6.27
N SER A 195 -0.95 -8.06 -6.56
CA SER A 195 -1.80 -8.98 -5.77
C SER A 195 -1.39 -10.44 -5.91
N LYS A 196 -0.69 -10.78 -7.01
CA LYS A 196 -0.15 -12.10 -7.31
C LYS A 196 1.29 -11.98 -7.79
N PRO A 197 2.12 -13.03 -7.61
CA PRO A 197 3.48 -13.04 -8.13
C PRO A 197 3.51 -12.71 -9.64
N LEU A 198 4.34 -11.74 -10.03
CA LEU A 198 4.53 -11.37 -11.42
C LEU A 198 5.36 -12.42 -12.14
N PRO A 199 4.91 -12.93 -13.29
CA PRO A 199 5.77 -13.72 -14.16
C PRO A 199 6.92 -12.86 -14.73
N PRO A 200 8.05 -13.45 -15.12
CA PRO A 200 9.09 -12.73 -15.84
C PRO A 200 8.54 -12.00 -17.06
N GLY A 201 8.97 -10.76 -17.27
CA GLY A 201 8.48 -9.94 -18.38
C GLY A 201 8.78 -8.45 -18.20
N GLU A 202 8.34 -7.68 -19.17
CA GLU A 202 8.46 -6.23 -19.18
C GLU A 202 7.19 -5.60 -18.58
N TYR A 203 7.40 -4.58 -17.75
CA TYR A 203 6.32 -3.87 -17.06
C TYR A 203 6.54 -2.36 -17.14
N ALA A 204 5.47 -1.60 -17.02
CA ALA A 204 5.52 -0.15 -16.85
C ALA A 204 4.62 0.28 -15.70
N MET A 205 5.06 1.32 -14.99
CA MET A 205 4.21 2.07 -14.06
C MET A 205 3.50 3.14 -14.88
N VAL A 206 2.18 3.11 -14.87
CA VAL A 206 1.38 4.08 -15.60
C VAL A 206 0.54 4.92 -14.66
N GLN A 207 0.44 6.18 -15.01
CA GLN A 207 -0.46 7.13 -14.40
C GLN A 207 -1.46 7.54 -15.48
N TYR A 208 -2.75 7.48 -15.18
CA TYR A 208 -3.78 7.77 -16.17
C TYR A 208 -4.94 8.51 -15.54
N ALA A 209 -5.54 9.43 -16.32
CA ALA A 209 -6.84 10.02 -15.96
C ALA A 209 -7.95 9.06 -16.40
N GLU A 210 -9.04 8.98 -15.64
CA GLU A 210 -10.26 8.36 -16.15
C GLU A 210 -10.75 9.18 -17.34
N GLY A 211 -10.84 8.54 -18.49
CA GLY A 211 -11.60 9.11 -19.60
C GLY A 211 -13.07 9.15 -19.14
N GLU A 212 -13.70 10.32 -19.24
CA GLU A 212 -15.15 10.39 -19.24
C GLU A 212 -15.63 9.50 -20.39
N GLY A 213 -16.35 8.41 -20.03
CA GLY A 213 -16.93 7.46 -20.97
C GLY A 213 -18.18 8.03 -21.64
#